data_9854a4796168cfb89deea6b3168b0267
#
_entry.id   9854a4796168cfb89deea6b3168b0267
#
_cell.length_a   1.000
_cell.length_b   1.000
_cell.length_c   1.000
_cell.angle_alpha   90.00
_cell.angle_beta   90.00
_cell.angle_gamma   90.00
#
_symmetry.space_group_name_H-M   'P 1'
#
loop_
_entity.id
_entity.type
_entity.pdbx_description
1 polymer ?
#
loop_
_entity_poly.entity_id
_entity_poly.type
_entity_poly.pdbx_seq_one_letter_code
_entity_poly.pdbx_strand_id
1 'polypeptide(L)'
;ASTKGPSVFPLAPCSRSTSESTAALGCLVKDYFPEPVTVSWNSGALTSGVHTFPAVLQSSGLYSLSSVVTVPSSSLGTKTYTCNVDHKPSNTKVDKRVESKYGPPEVQL
;
A
#
# COMPACT_ATOMS: atom_id res chain seq x y z
N ALA A 1 -24.29 5.99 -8.63
CA ALA A 1 -23.86 4.81 -7.89
C ALA A 1 -23.81 5.11 -6.40
N SER A 2 -23.95 4.09 -5.62
CA SER A 2 -23.89 4.23 -4.17
C SER A 2 -22.46 4.38 -3.70
N THR A 3 -22.33 5.03 -2.56
CA THR A 3 -21.03 5.11 -1.91
C THR A 3 -20.52 3.72 -1.56
N LYS A 4 -19.27 3.46 -1.85
CA LYS A 4 -18.69 2.17 -1.55
C LYS A 4 -17.27 2.37 -1.03
N GLY A 5 -16.98 1.75 0.09
CA GLY A 5 -15.66 1.80 0.67
C GLY A 5 -14.68 0.91 -0.07
N PRO A 6 -13.40 1.22 0.02
CA PRO A 6 -12.40 0.47 -0.72
C PRO A 6 -12.04 -0.85 -0.07
N SER A 7 -11.56 -1.75 -0.90
CA SER A 7 -10.83 -2.93 -0.44
C SER A 7 -9.35 -2.62 -0.56
N VAL A 8 -8.57 -2.97 0.42
CA VAL A 8 -7.16 -2.64 0.47
C VAL A 8 -6.35 -3.92 0.51
N PHE A 9 -5.42 -4.04 -0.43
CA PHE A 9 -4.58 -5.23 -0.54
C PHE A 9 -3.11 -4.82 -0.46
N PRO A 10 -2.30 -5.60 0.25
CA PRO A 10 -0.88 -5.28 0.33
C PRO A 10 -0.16 -5.67 -0.96
N LEU A 11 0.81 -4.87 -1.33
CA LEU A 11 1.68 -5.15 -2.47
C LEU A 11 3.09 -5.28 -1.91
N ALA A 12 3.55 -6.50 -1.78
CA ALA A 12 4.84 -6.76 -1.17
C ALA A 12 5.72 -7.49 -2.16
N PRO A 13 7.04 -7.31 -2.07
CA PRO A 13 7.94 -8.02 -2.96
C PRO A 13 7.88 -9.51 -2.68
N CYS A 14 7.90 -10.33 -3.72
CA CYS A 14 7.86 -11.74 -3.53
C CYS A 14 9.25 -12.34 -3.27
N SER A 15 10.30 -11.66 -3.67
CA SER A 15 11.64 -12.14 -3.40
C SER A 15 12.55 -10.95 -3.25
N ARG A 16 13.64 -11.16 -2.53
CA ARG A 16 14.60 -10.11 -2.30
C ARG A 16 15.64 -10.11 -3.41
N SER A 17 15.95 -8.93 -3.91
CA SER A 17 17.03 -8.76 -4.82
C SER A 17 18.25 -8.37 -4.02
N THR A 18 19.27 -9.21 -4.03
CA THR A 18 20.46 -8.92 -3.25
C THR A 18 21.29 -7.82 -3.86
N SER A 19 21.06 -7.50 -5.11
CA SER A 19 21.80 -6.43 -5.75
C SER A 19 21.17 -5.07 -5.56
N GLU A 20 19.99 -5.01 -4.96
CA GLU A 20 19.31 -3.76 -4.80
C GLU A 20 19.37 -3.28 -3.37
N SER A 21 19.66 -2.01 -3.21
CA SER A 21 19.68 -1.43 -1.87
C SER A 21 18.31 -0.94 -1.43
N THR A 22 17.37 -0.80 -2.34
CA THR A 22 16.03 -0.35 -2.01
C THR A 22 15.01 -1.35 -2.52
N ALA A 23 13.86 -1.35 -1.88
CA ALA A 23 12.74 -2.18 -2.27
C ALA A 23 11.50 -1.33 -2.31
N ALA A 24 10.54 -1.73 -3.13
CA ALA A 24 9.26 -1.02 -3.21
C ALA A 24 8.17 -1.90 -2.66
N LEU A 25 7.30 -1.32 -1.88
CA LEU A 25 6.10 -2.00 -1.43
C LEU A 25 4.95 -1.02 -1.48
N GLY A 26 3.73 -1.51 -1.33
CA GLY A 26 2.62 -0.60 -1.47
C GLY A 26 1.31 -1.22 -1.06
N CYS A 27 0.24 -0.46 -1.32
CA CYS A 27 -1.12 -0.90 -1.09
C CYS A 27 -1.94 -0.61 -2.33
N LEU A 28 -2.78 -1.57 -2.70
CA LEU A 28 -3.76 -1.40 -3.75
C LEU A 28 -5.10 -1.08 -3.11
N VAL A 29 -5.66 0.08 -3.45
CA VAL A 29 -6.94 0.54 -2.93
C VAL A 29 -7.94 0.39 -4.07
N LYS A 30 -8.85 -0.57 -3.93
CA LYS A 30 -9.63 -1.04 -5.05
C LYS A 30 -11.11 -0.90 -4.83
N ASP A 31 -11.82 -0.51 -5.87
CA ASP A 31 -13.29 -0.55 -5.94
C ASP A 31 -13.96 0.32 -4.91
N TYR A 32 -13.67 1.62 -4.99
CA TYR A 32 -14.33 2.59 -4.12
C TYR A 32 -15.08 3.63 -4.96
N PHE A 33 -16.01 4.30 -4.33
CA PHE A 33 -16.78 5.34 -4.98
C PHE A 33 -17.41 6.24 -3.92
N PRO A 34 -17.43 7.54 -4.10
CA PRO A 34 -16.72 8.32 -5.12
C PRO A 34 -15.32 8.67 -4.64
N GLU A 35 -14.62 9.45 -5.43
CA GLU A 35 -13.36 10.00 -4.94
C GLU A 35 -13.62 11.02 -3.84
N PRO A 36 -12.65 11.32 -3.01
CA PRO A 36 -11.27 10.83 -3.04
C PRO A 36 -10.99 9.84 -1.93
N VAL A 37 -9.85 9.16 -2.01
CA VAL A 37 -9.26 8.52 -0.84
C VAL A 37 -7.94 9.19 -0.55
N THR A 38 -7.53 9.14 0.70
CA THR A 38 -6.19 9.58 1.09
C THR A 38 -5.44 8.39 1.62
N VAL A 39 -4.15 8.36 1.33
CA VAL A 39 -3.29 7.28 1.78
C VAL A 39 -2.09 7.88 2.46
N SER A 40 -1.81 7.42 3.65
CA SER A 40 -0.59 7.77 4.35
C SER A 40 0.13 6.49 4.73
N TRP A 41 1.35 6.61 5.18
CA TRP A 41 2.15 5.47 5.59
C TRP A 41 2.64 5.70 7.00
N ASN A 42 2.50 4.67 7.81
CA ASN A 42 2.92 4.70 9.22
C ASN A 42 2.35 5.93 9.92
N SER A 43 1.07 6.18 9.69
CA SER A 43 0.32 7.29 10.31
C SER A 43 0.96 8.66 10.04
N GLY A 44 1.55 8.80 8.87
CA GLY A 44 2.17 10.05 8.47
C GLY A 44 3.64 10.15 8.82
N ALA A 45 4.20 9.19 9.52
CA ALA A 45 5.61 9.22 9.89
C ALA A 45 6.53 8.89 8.71
N LEU A 46 6.01 8.20 7.71
CA LEU A 46 6.78 7.84 6.53
C LEU A 46 6.29 8.65 5.36
N THR A 47 7.10 9.58 4.89
CA THR A 47 6.73 10.43 3.76
C THR A 47 7.73 10.38 2.63
N SER A 48 8.97 10.07 2.94
CA SER A 48 10.02 10.04 1.94
C SER A 48 9.86 8.81 1.06
N GLY A 49 9.92 9.00 -0.24
CA GLY A 49 9.81 7.90 -1.19
C GLY A 49 8.39 7.40 -1.44
N VAL A 50 7.39 8.10 -0.93
CA VAL A 50 6.00 7.70 -1.10
C VAL A 50 5.46 8.27 -2.40
N HIS A 51 4.85 7.38 -3.20
CA HIS A 51 4.16 7.78 -4.42
C HIS A 51 2.75 7.21 -4.40
N THR A 52 1.77 8.10 -4.34
CA THR A 52 0.38 7.70 -4.45
C THR A 52 -0.09 8.13 -5.84
N PHE A 53 -0.50 7.15 -6.62
CA PHE A 53 -0.86 7.39 -8.01
C PHE A 53 -2.28 7.92 -8.13
N PRO A 54 -2.59 8.63 -9.22
CA PRO A 54 -3.96 9.08 -9.43
C PRO A 54 -4.91 7.91 -9.58
N ALA A 55 -6.13 8.10 -9.14
CA ALA A 55 -7.14 7.07 -9.26
C ALA A 55 -7.51 6.84 -10.72
N VAL A 56 -7.87 5.61 -11.02
CA VAL A 56 -8.37 5.23 -12.35
C VAL A 56 -9.82 4.82 -12.21
N LEU A 57 -10.63 5.28 -13.13
CA LEU A 57 -12.03 4.86 -13.16
C LEU A 57 -12.13 3.59 -13.98
N GLN A 58 -12.63 2.55 -13.36
CA GLN A 58 -12.77 1.25 -14.00
C GLN A 58 -14.08 1.15 -14.75
N SER A 59 -14.20 0.14 -15.62
CA SER A 59 -15.43 -0.05 -16.37
C SER A 59 -16.62 -0.35 -15.48
N SER A 60 -16.36 -0.81 -14.26
CA SER A 60 -17.41 -1.05 -13.29
C SER A 60 -18.01 0.22 -12.73
N GLY A 61 -17.40 1.36 -12.97
CA GLY A 61 -17.84 2.62 -12.39
C GLY A 61 -17.19 2.91 -11.05
N LEU A 62 -16.31 2.06 -10.59
CA LEU A 62 -15.61 2.23 -9.33
C LEU A 62 -14.17 2.65 -9.59
N TYR A 63 -13.59 3.32 -8.62
CA TYR A 63 -12.21 3.81 -8.72
C TYR A 63 -11.25 2.87 -8.06
N SER A 64 -10.01 2.93 -8.51
CA SER A 64 -8.91 2.20 -7.87
C SER A 64 -7.66 3.05 -7.96
N LEU A 65 -6.81 2.95 -6.96
CA LEU A 65 -5.49 3.56 -7.00
C LEU A 65 -4.51 2.69 -6.24
N SER A 66 -3.25 3.01 -6.39
CA SER A 66 -2.22 2.36 -5.60
C SER A 66 -1.30 3.41 -5.02
N SER A 67 -0.72 3.10 -3.89
CA SER A 67 0.29 3.92 -3.25
C SER A 67 1.49 3.02 -2.98
N VAL A 68 2.66 3.48 -3.39
CA VAL A 68 3.89 2.70 -3.22
C VAL A 68 4.90 3.53 -2.47
N VAL A 69 5.78 2.86 -1.78
CA VAL A 69 6.86 3.52 -1.06
C VAL A 69 8.14 2.73 -1.30
N THR A 70 9.22 3.46 -1.49
CA THR A 70 10.54 2.87 -1.66
C THR A 70 11.29 2.98 -0.34
N VAL A 71 11.79 1.87 0.15
CA VAL A 71 12.43 1.79 1.45
C VAL A 71 13.74 1.04 1.31
N PRO A 72 14.66 1.18 2.28
CA PRO A 72 15.88 0.39 2.24
C PRO A 72 15.54 -1.09 2.37
N SER A 73 16.12 -1.91 1.52
CA SER A 73 15.82 -3.33 1.56
C SER A 73 16.30 -3.96 2.87
N SER A 74 17.30 -3.38 3.49
CA SER A 74 17.79 -3.88 4.77
C SER A 74 16.78 -3.69 5.90
N SER A 75 15.80 -2.83 5.73
CA SER A 75 14.80 -2.58 6.77
C SER A 75 13.59 -3.50 6.67
N LEU A 76 13.52 -4.33 5.64
CA LEU A 76 12.31 -5.11 5.42
C LEU A 76 12.02 -6.12 6.53
N GLY A 77 13.03 -6.61 7.17
CA GLY A 77 12.81 -7.56 8.25
C GLY A 77 12.76 -6.93 9.63
N THR A 78 13.00 -5.63 9.73
CA THR A 78 13.10 -4.99 11.03
C THR A 78 12.06 -3.90 11.25
N LYS A 79 11.53 -3.33 10.19
CA LYS A 79 10.56 -2.26 10.30
C LYS A 79 9.21 -2.71 9.76
N THR A 80 8.16 -2.14 10.30
CA THR A 80 6.83 -2.40 9.79
C THR A 80 6.38 -1.24 8.95
N TYR A 81 5.60 -1.55 7.93
CA TYR A 81 5.06 -0.55 7.04
C TYR A 81 3.56 -0.77 6.92
N THR A 82 2.81 0.25 7.30
CA THR A 82 1.36 0.18 7.30
C THR A 82 0.81 1.31 6.45
N CYS A 83 -0.02 1.00 5.49
CA CYS A 83 -0.71 2.05 4.75
C CYS A 83 -2.02 2.35 5.46
N ASN A 84 -2.33 3.62 5.54
CA ASN A 84 -3.55 4.10 6.19
C ASN A 84 -4.42 4.72 5.12
N VAL A 85 -5.54 4.08 4.84
CA VAL A 85 -6.44 4.50 3.77
C VAL A 85 -7.69 5.09 4.41
N ASP A 86 -8.05 6.28 3.96
CA ASP A 86 -9.22 6.98 4.47
C ASP A 86 -10.12 7.34 3.30
N HIS A 87 -11.35 6.84 3.36
CA HIS A 87 -12.37 7.15 2.36
C HIS A 87 -13.55 7.78 3.06
N LYS A 88 -13.53 9.10 3.15
CA LYS A 88 -14.53 9.82 3.91
C LYS A 88 -15.94 9.64 3.38
N PRO A 89 -16.19 9.60 2.06
CA PRO A 89 -17.55 9.42 1.59
C PRO A 89 -18.26 8.19 2.13
N SER A 90 -17.52 7.11 2.39
CA SER A 90 -18.12 5.91 2.97
C SER A 90 -17.82 5.78 4.45
N ASN A 91 -17.11 6.76 5.00
CA ASN A 91 -16.72 6.74 6.41
C ASN A 91 -15.90 5.49 6.72
N THR A 92 -14.99 5.16 5.82
CA THR A 92 -14.18 3.95 5.92
C THR A 92 -12.73 4.32 6.17
N LYS A 93 -12.13 3.67 7.15
CA LYS A 93 -10.70 3.78 7.41
C LYS A 93 -10.13 2.38 7.50
N VAL A 94 -9.06 2.14 6.77
CA VAL A 94 -8.42 0.83 6.75
C VAL A 94 -6.94 1.03 6.94
N ASP A 95 -6.37 0.28 7.88
CA ASP A 95 -4.93 0.22 8.06
C ASP A 95 -4.49 -1.17 7.65
N LYS A 96 -3.63 -1.25 6.65
CA LYS A 96 -3.17 -2.54 6.16
C LYS A 96 -1.66 -2.60 6.30
N ARG A 97 -1.20 -3.58 7.04
CA ARG A 97 0.22 -3.79 7.22
C ARG A 97 0.76 -4.57 6.04
N VAL A 98 1.85 -4.08 5.48
CA VAL A 98 2.49 -4.71 4.34
C VAL A 98 3.76 -5.37 4.82
N GLU A 99 3.84 -6.67 4.64
CA GLU A 99 4.98 -7.45 5.11
C GLU A 99 5.68 -8.08 3.93
N SER A 100 6.99 -8.13 4.04
CA SER A 100 7.79 -8.80 3.05
C SER A 100 7.47 -10.29 3.03
N LYS A 101 7.38 -10.87 1.85
CA LYS A 101 7.11 -12.28 1.71
C LYS A 101 8.30 -13.13 2.08
N TYR A 102 9.46 -12.57 1.98
CA TYR A 102 10.64 -13.33 2.31
C TYR A 102 11.08 -12.97 3.69
N GLY A 103 10.85 -13.22 4.62
CA GLY A 103 11.27 -12.86 5.96
C GLY A 103 12.76 -13.07 6.16
N PRO A 104 13.18 -13.46 7.34
CA PRO A 104 14.58 -13.69 7.62
C PRO A 104 15.14 -14.74 6.69
N PRO A 105 16.43 -14.68 6.40
CA PRO A 105 17.02 -15.59 5.43
C PRO A 105 16.82 -17.07 5.71
N GLU A 106 16.79 -17.44 6.93
CA GLU A 106 16.63 -18.85 7.23
C GLU A 106 15.29 -19.39 6.80
N VAL A 107 14.34 -18.51 6.59
CA VAL A 107 13.02 -18.94 6.16
C VAL A 107 13.02 -19.40 4.74
N GLN A 108 13.98 -18.97 3.98
CA GLN A 108 14.05 -19.32 2.59
C GLN A 108 14.59 -20.70 2.34
N LEU A 109 15.02 -21.37 3.30
CA LEU A 109 15.63 -22.68 3.12
C LEU A 109 14.68 -23.71 2.59
#